data_0f780502fb5928353ad0fc585a89ce75
#
_entry.id   0f780502fb5928353ad0fc585a89ce75
#
_cell.length_a   1.000
_cell.length_b   1.000
_cell.length_c   1.000
_cell.angle_alpha   90.00
_cell.angle_beta   90.00
_cell.angle_gamma   90.00
#
_symmetry.space_group_name_H-M   'P 1'
#
loop_
_entity.id
_entity.type
_entity.pdbx_description
1 polymer ?
#
loop_
_entity_poly.entity_id
_entity_poly.type
_entity_poly.pdbx_seq_one_letter_code
_entity_poly.pdbx_strand_id
1 'polypeptide(L)'
;ECTHDYNHSAYYEGNSKEKKYWESYDAISQTQDVCQFLKTQSNASDPFFLVLSIGSPHDPYNTAPEKYQKMYENKIFAIRDNVPKDKIEWAQKGLRGYYAHMTAIDDCIGQLWKELKNQGLDENTIIVFTSDHGDLMGSHGAWNKQQPYDESIRVPFLIHYPKAFGPTGKKSKALINSPDIMPTLLGLTGIEVPKSVEGKDFSPI
;
A
#
# COMPACT_ATOMS: atom_id res chain seq x y z
N GLU A 1 9.37 -0.19 -16.10
CA GLU A 1 8.85 -1.49 -16.57
C GLU A 1 8.36 -2.28 -15.36
N CYS A 2 7.07 -2.57 -15.26
CA CYS A 2 6.52 -3.39 -14.19
C CYS A 2 6.68 -4.86 -14.62
N THR A 3 7.63 -5.56 -14.02
CA THR A 3 7.94 -6.94 -14.40
C THR A 3 7.13 -7.97 -13.63
N HIS A 4 6.44 -7.56 -12.54
CA HIS A 4 5.75 -8.45 -11.60
C HIS A 4 6.61 -9.62 -11.05
N ASP A 5 7.93 -9.49 -11.16
CA ASP A 5 8.87 -10.40 -10.51
C ASP A 5 9.32 -9.81 -9.17
N TYR A 6 8.52 -10.02 -8.15
CA TYR A 6 8.74 -9.44 -6.83
C TYR A 6 10.00 -9.92 -6.11
N ASN A 7 10.66 -10.94 -6.61
CA ASN A 7 11.91 -11.45 -6.05
C ASN A 7 13.16 -10.99 -6.82
N HIS A 8 12.97 -10.31 -7.95
CA HIS A 8 14.03 -9.73 -8.77
C HIS A 8 13.54 -8.49 -9.53
N SER A 9 12.83 -7.60 -8.85
CA SER A 9 12.28 -6.38 -9.44
C SER A 9 13.38 -5.40 -9.85
N ALA A 10 13.22 -4.81 -11.02
CA ALA A 10 14.12 -3.79 -11.52
C ALA A 10 13.80 -2.41 -10.92
N TYR A 11 14.84 -1.61 -10.67
CA TYR A 11 14.69 -0.22 -10.25
C TYR A 11 15.76 0.68 -10.87
N TYR A 12 15.59 1.98 -10.78
CA TYR A 12 16.53 3.01 -11.20
C TYR A 12 16.84 3.94 -10.04
N GLU A 13 18.05 4.44 -9.97
CA GLU A 13 18.47 5.35 -8.90
C GLU A 13 18.73 6.76 -9.45
N GLY A 14 18.10 7.75 -8.84
CA GLY A 14 18.19 9.15 -9.26
C GLY A 14 17.80 9.32 -10.74
N ASN A 15 18.66 9.98 -11.50
CA ASN A 15 18.50 10.18 -12.94
C ASN A 15 19.27 9.16 -13.80
N SER A 16 19.79 8.10 -13.19
CA SER A 16 20.50 7.06 -13.91
C SER A 16 19.58 6.29 -14.85
N LYS A 17 20.09 5.89 -16.02
CA LYS A 17 19.44 4.95 -16.93
C LYS A 17 19.92 3.51 -16.72
N GLU A 18 20.83 3.32 -15.78
CA GLU A 18 21.32 2.00 -15.41
C GLU A 18 20.27 1.26 -14.60
N LYS A 19 19.87 0.11 -15.09
CA LYS A 19 18.90 -0.77 -14.44
C LYS A 19 19.61 -1.55 -13.34
N LYS A 20 19.10 -1.44 -12.12
CA LYS A 20 19.48 -2.23 -10.96
C LYS A 20 18.38 -3.20 -10.60
N TYR A 21 18.66 -4.20 -9.79
CA TYR A 21 17.69 -5.19 -9.35
C TYR A 21 17.76 -5.40 -7.85
N TRP A 22 16.58 -5.59 -7.25
CA TRP A 22 16.48 -6.06 -5.88
C TRP A 22 16.85 -7.54 -5.83
N GLU A 23 17.75 -7.92 -4.93
CA GLU A 23 18.22 -9.32 -4.78
C GLU A 23 17.33 -10.12 -3.83
N SER A 24 16.18 -9.57 -3.41
CA SER A 24 15.20 -10.22 -2.54
C SER A 24 13.80 -9.70 -2.85
N TYR A 25 12.81 -10.20 -2.11
CA TYR A 25 11.43 -9.71 -2.23
C TYR A 25 11.38 -8.18 -2.12
N ASP A 26 10.92 -7.53 -3.16
CA ASP A 26 11.08 -6.09 -3.40
C ASP A 26 10.45 -5.22 -2.31
N ALA A 27 9.28 -5.59 -1.77
CA ALA A 27 8.67 -4.85 -0.68
C ALA A 27 9.57 -4.79 0.56
N ILE A 28 10.33 -5.86 0.85
CA ILE A 28 11.30 -5.88 1.95
C ILE A 28 12.48 -4.98 1.62
N SER A 29 13.05 -5.08 0.41
CA SER A 29 14.18 -4.27 -0.03
C SER A 29 13.85 -2.78 -0.03
N GLN A 30 12.71 -2.41 -0.61
CA GLN A 30 12.21 -1.03 -0.63
C GLN A 30 11.98 -0.50 0.80
N THR A 31 11.44 -1.33 1.69
CA THR A 31 11.26 -0.96 3.10
C THR A 31 12.59 -0.67 3.79
N GLN A 32 13.62 -1.48 3.52
CA GLN A 32 14.95 -1.26 4.08
C GLN A 32 15.56 0.07 3.59
N ASP A 33 15.39 0.40 2.30
CA ASP A 33 15.82 1.67 1.73
C ASP A 33 15.11 2.85 2.38
N VAL A 34 13.79 2.76 2.56
CA VAL A 34 13.03 3.80 3.25
C VAL A 34 13.48 3.93 4.70
N CYS A 35 13.76 2.83 5.41
CA CYS A 35 14.32 2.90 6.77
C CYS A 35 15.68 3.61 6.79
N GLN A 36 16.54 3.40 5.80
CA GLN A 36 17.81 4.14 5.72
C GLN A 36 17.58 5.63 5.44
N PHE A 37 16.65 5.96 4.53
CA PHE A 37 16.25 7.34 4.28
C PHE A 37 15.74 8.02 5.57
N LEU A 38 14.84 7.39 6.33
CA LEU A 38 14.29 7.95 7.58
C LEU A 38 15.38 8.27 8.61
N LYS A 39 16.43 7.45 8.69
CA LYS A 39 17.58 7.74 9.56
C LYS A 39 18.30 9.04 9.20
N THR A 40 18.30 9.43 7.94
CA THR A 40 18.89 10.70 7.51
C THR A 40 18.00 11.90 7.82
N GLN A 41 16.69 11.68 8.04
CA GLN A 41 15.71 12.75 8.25
C GLN A 41 15.63 13.21 9.71
N SER A 42 16.10 12.43 10.68
CA SER A 42 16.00 12.77 12.11
C SER A 42 16.68 14.09 12.48
N ASN A 43 17.70 14.50 11.72
CA ASN A 43 18.44 15.75 11.93
C ASN A 43 18.27 16.73 10.76
N ALA A 44 17.38 16.44 9.81
CA ALA A 44 17.13 17.34 8.68
C ALA A 44 16.28 18.53 9.12
N SER A 45 16.61 19.73 8.60
CA SER A 45 15.83 20.96 8.82
C SER A 45 14.57 21.02 7.96
N ASP A 46 14.62 20.36 6.82
CA ASP A 46 13.56 20.43 5.80
C ASP A 46 12.60 19.24 5.94
N PRO A 47 11.30 19.46 5.71
CA PRO A 47 10.33 18.39 5.65
C PRO A 47 10.57 17.49 4.42
N PHE A 48 10.14 16.25 4.50
CA PHE A 48 10.19 15.32 3.36
C PHE A 48 8.80 14.93 2.87
N PHE A 49 8.73 14.56 1.61
CA PHE A 49 7.61 13.85 0.99
C PHE A 49 8.14 12.56 0.38
N LEU A 50 7.54 11.44 0.75
CA LEU A 50 7.96 10.12 0.30
C LEU A 50 6.76 9.31 -0.17
N VAL A 51 6.89 8.69 -1.33
CA VAL A 51 5.92 7.71 -1.83
C VAL A 51 6.62 6.36 -1.91
N LEU A 52 6.12 5.38 -1.15
CA LEU A 52 6.54 3.99 -1.23
C LEU A 52 5.50 3.21 -2.03
N SER A 53 5.83 2.90 -3.28
CA SER A 53 4.95 2.18 -4.20
C SER A 53 5.33 0.70 -4.25
N ILE A 54 4.56 -0.12 -3.53
CA ILE A 54 4.76 -1.57 -3.44
C ILE A 54 3.89 -2.23 -4.51
N GLY A 55 4.47 -3.09 -5.35
CA GLY A 55 3.75 -3.78 -6.43
C GLY A 55 2.86 -4.90 -5.95
N SER A 56 3.26 -5.64 -4.91
CA SER A 56 2.40 -6.66 -4.29
C SER A 56 1.25 -6.00 -3.51
N PRO A 57 0.09 -6.65 -3.36
CA PRO A 57 -0.24 -8.05 -3.62
C PRO A 57 -0.75 -8.34 -5.04
N HIS A 58 -0.47 -7.51 -6.05
CA HIS A 58 -0.82 -7.81 -7.44
C HIS A 58 -0.28 -9.19 -7.87
N ASP A 59 -0.93 -9.89 -8.78
CA ASP A 59 -0.42 -11.16 -9.28
C ASP A 59 1.00 -11.03 -9.89
N PRO A 60 1.82 -12.12 -9.82
CA PRO A 60 1.53 -13.49 -9.43
C PRO A 60 1.51 -13.71 -7.89
N TYR A 61 0.41 -14.27 -7.39
CA TYR A 61 0.19 -14.40 -5.93
C TYR A 61 1.07 -15.43 -5.23
N ASN A 62 1.76 -16.31 -5.97
CA ASN A 62 2.61 -17.36 -5.41
C ASN A 62 4.07 -16.93 -5.19
N THR A 63 4.37 -15.65 -5.23
CA THR A 63 5.73 -15.11 -5.15
C THR A 63 6.06 -14.46 -3.82
N ALA A 64 5.12 -14.40 -2.87
CA ALA A 64 5.40 -13.98 -1.51
C ALA A 64 6.49 -14.87 -0.87
N PRO A 65 7.30 -14.34 0.06
CA PRO A 65 8.31 -15.15 0.74
C PRO A 65 7.71 -16.40 1.41
N GLU A 66 8.42 -17.52 1.34
CA GLU A 66 7.94 -18.84 1.76
C GLU A 66 7.35 -18.87 3.18
N LYS A 67 7.95 -18.11 4.11
CA LYS A 67 7.44 -18.03 5.49
C LYS A 67 5.98 -17.54 5.57
N TYR A 68 5.58 -16.63 4.68
CA TYR A 68 4.21 -16.11 4.62
C TYR A 68 3.28 -17.06 3.85
N GLN A 69 3.77 -17.68 2.77
CA GLN A 69 3.00 -18.69 2.03
C GLN A 69 2.58 -19.86 2.94
N LYS A 70 3.51 -20.37 3.77
CA LYS A 70 3.23 -21.44 4.75
C LYS A 70 2.14 -21.07 5.75
N MET A 71 1.95 -19.80 6.09
CA MET A 71 0.88 -19.36 7.01
C MET A 71 -0.51 -19.61 6.43
N TYR A 72 -0.63 -19.68 5.11
CA TYR A 72 -1.90 -19.71 4.39
C TYR A 72 -2.12 -20.95 3.54
N GLU A 73 -1.13 -21.85 3.38
CA GLU A 73 -1.21 -23.00 2.46
C GLU A 73 -2.42 -23.89 2.68
N ASN A 74 -2.83 -24.09 3.95
CA ASN A 74 -3.97 -24.91 4.34
C ASN A 74 -5.19 -24.10 4.79
N LYS A 75 -5.19 -22.78 4.62
CA LYS A 75 -6.31 -21.93 5.00
C LYS A 75 -7.45 -22.06 3.99
N ILE A 76 -8.66 -22.08 4.52
CA ILE A 76 -9.90 -22.00 3.76
C ILE A 76 -10.54 -20.67 4.10
N PHE A 77 -10.79 -19.87 3.08
CA PHE A 77 -11.39 -18.54 3.21
C PHE A 77 -12.89 -18.59 2.92
N ALA A 78 -13.64 -17.71 3.58
CA ALA A 78 -15.00 -17.41 3.15
C ALA A 78 -14.94 -16.78 1.76
N ILE A 79 -15.59 -17.41 0.81
CA ILE A 79 -15.70 -16.92 -0.56
C ILE A 79 -16.96 -16.05 -0.67
N ARG A 80 -16.87 -14.97 -1.43
CA ARG A 80 -18.02 -14.09 -1.69
C ARG A 80 -19.10 -14.83 -2.48
N ASP A 81 -20.37 -14.51 -2.22
CA ASP A 81 -21.52 -15.17 -2.85
C ASP A 81 -21.59 -14.96 -4.36
N ASN A 82 -20.92 -13.91 -4.86
CA ASN A 82 -20.87 -13.58 -6.29
C ASN A 82 -19.73 -14.31 -7.05
N VAL A 83 -19.00 -15.21 -6.39
CA VAL A 83 -18.01 -16.07 -7.04
C VAL A 83 -18.73 -17.32 -7.57
N PRO A 84 -18.67 -17.62 -8.90
CA PRO A 84 -19.25 -18.82 -9.47
C PRO A 84 -18.69 -20.11 -8.85
N LYS A 85 -19.54 -21.12 -8.69
CA LYS A 85 -19.18 -22.37 -8.01
C LYS A 85 -17.95 -23.07 -8.62
N ASP A 86 -17.83 -23.03 -9.94
CA ASP A 86 -16.70 -23.58 -10.70
C ASP A 86 -15.40 -22.79 -10.55
N LYS A 87 -15.44 -21.61 -9.95
CA LYS A 87 -14.29 -20.74 -9.68
C LYS A 87 -13.82 -20.73 -8.22
N ILE A 88 -14.55 -21.40 -7.33
CA ILE A 88 -14.25 -21.36 -5.88
C ILE A 88 -12.83 -21.87 -5.58
N GLU A 89 -12.41 -22.99 -6.14
CA GLU A 89 -11.07 -23.53 -5.90
C GLU A 89 -9.97 -22.58 -6.40
N TRP A 90 -10.18 -22.01 -7.57
CA TRP A 90 -9.31 -21.01 -8.16
C TRP A 90 -9.20 -19.76 -7.27
N ALA A 91 -10.33 -19.23 -6.78
CA ALA A 91 -10.37 -18.11 -5.85
C ALA A 91 -9.65 -18.43 -4.53
N GLN A 92 -9.85 -19.62 -3.97
CA GLN A 92 -9.15 -20.09 -2.77
C GLN A 92 -7.62 -20.09 -2.95
N LYS A 93 -7.14 -20.59 -4.09
CA LYS A 93 -5.70 -20.58 -4.40
C LYS A 93 -5.14 -19.18 -4.49
N GLY A 94 -5.83 -18.28 -5.18
CA GLY A 94 -5.43 -16.87 -5.30
C GLY A 94 -5.40 -16.17 -3.95
N LEU A 95 -6.46 -16.33 -3.14
CA LEU A 95 -6.56 -15.73 -1.81
C LEU A 95 -5.43 -16.14 -0.88
N ARG A 96 -4.98 -17.41 -0.90
CA ARG A 96 -3.86 -17.87 -0.08
C ARG A 96 -2.59 -17.05 -0.36
N GLY A 97 -2.25 -16.87 -1.62
CA GLY A 97 -1.09 -16.10 -2.01
C GLY A 97 -1.27 -14.60 -1.77
N TYR A 98 -2.45 -14.06 -2.06
CA TYR A 98 -2.80 -12.66 -1.80
C TYR A 98 -2.63 -12.30 -0.31
N TYR A 99 -3.16 -13.13 0.60
CA TYR A 99 -2.99 -12.91 2.04
C TYR A 99 -1.55 -13.11 2.51
N ALA A 100 -0.77 -13.98 1.84
CA ALA A 100 0.65 -14.11 2.12
C ALA A 100 1.42 -12.82 1.78
N HIS A 101 1.13 -12.19 0.64
CA HIS A 101 1.66 -10.88 0.28
C HIS A 101 1.22 -9.80 1.27
N MET A 102 -0.08 -9.76 1.61
CA MET A 102 -0.61 -8.77 2.56
C MET A 102 0.09 -8.85 3.92
N THR A 103 0.36 -10.06 4.42
CA THR A 103 1.09 -10.23 5.69
C THR A 103 2.55 -9.78 5.57
N ALA A 104 3.18 -10.02 4.42
CA ALA A 104 4.53 -9.53 4.17
C ALA A 104 4.58 -7.99 4.16
N ILE A 105 3.58 -7.35 3.55
CA ILE A 105 3.44 -5.88 3.52
C ILE A 105 3.18 -5.34 4.93
N ASP A 106 2.33 -5.99 5.71
CA ASP A 106 2.04 -5.60 7.10
C ASP A 106 3.30 -5.60 7.97
N ASP A 107 4.14 -6.65 7.84
CA ASP A 107 5.45 -6.69 8.49
C ASP A 107 6.38 -5.55 8.04
N CYS A 108 6.34 -5.19 6.74
CA CYS A 108 7.10 -4.06 6.20
C CYS A 108 6.62 -2.73 6.80
N ILE A 109 5.30 -2.51 6.86
CA ILE A 109 4.71 -1.32 7.49
C ILE A 109 5.09 -1.26 8.97
N GLY A 110 5.08 -2.39 9.67
CA GLY A 110 5.53 -2.49 11.06
C GLY A 110 6.98 -2.06 11.25
N GLN A 111 7.87 -2.39 10.29
CA GLN A 111 9.28 -1.95 10.32
C GLN A 111 9.40 -0.44 10.09
N LEU A 112 8.67 0.12 9.12
CA LEU A 112 8.64 1.57 8.86
C LEU A 112 8.15 2.34 10.07
N TRP A 113 7.08 1.85 10.69
CA TRP A 113 6.53 2.43 11.92
C TRP A 113 7.53 2.45 13.06
N LYS A 114 8.23 1.33 13.25
CA LYS A 114 9.27 1.22 14.26
C LYS A 114 10.41 2.20 13.99
N GLU A 115 10.82 2.34 12.72
CA GLU A 115 11.91 3.26 12.37
C GLU A 115 11.49 4.72 12.58
N LEU A 116 10.29 5.14 12.17
CA LEU A 116 9.77 6.48 12.45
C LEU A 116 9.81 6.81 13.94
N LYS A 117 9.40 5.88 14.80
CA LYS A 117 9.49 6.05 16.26
C LYS A 117 10.92 6.15 16.75
N ASN A 118 11.82 5.30 16.26
CA ASN A 118 13.25 5.33 16.65
C ASN A 118 13.89 6.67 16.30
N GLN A 119 13.44 7.31 15.24
CA GLN A 119 13.95 8.62 14.80
C GLN A 119 13.17 9.81 15.39
N GLY A 120 12.11 9.57 16.18
CA GLY A 120 11.27 10.62 16.76
C GLY A 120 10.45 11.40 15.73
N LEU A 121 10.14 10.77 14.60
CA LEU A 121 9.43 11.39 13.46
C LEU A 121 7.92 11.09 13.48
N ASP A 122 7.47 10.07 14.21
CA ASP A 122 6.12 9.52 14.15
C ASP A 122 5.01 10.50 14.54
N GLU A 123 5.26 11.38 15.52
CA GLU A 123 4.27 12.35 15.97
C GLU A 123 4.00 13.48 14.95
N ASN A 124 4.99 13.79 14.10
CA ASN A 124 4.90 14.90 13.12
C ASN A 124 4.99 14.41 11.67
N THR A 125 4.68 13.16 11.42
CA THR A 125 4.61 12.57 10.07
C THR A 125 3.18 12.17 9.74
N ILE A 126 2.68 12.59 8.58
CA ILE A 126 1.42 12.10 8.02
C ILE A 126 1.73 10.81 7.30
N ILE A 127 1.13 9.70 7.73
CA ILE A 127 1.25 8.40 7.09
C ILE A 127 -0.07 8.06 6.43
N VAL A 128 -0.05 7.80 5.13
CA VAL A 128 -1.21 7.33 4.37
C VAL A 128 -0.94 5.95 3.84
N PHE A 129 -1.86 5.03 4.07
CA PHE A 129 -1.88 3.71 3.44
C PHE A 129 -3.13 3.58 2.57
N THR A 130 -2.92 3.31 1.29
CA THR A 130 -3.99 3.13 0.31
C THR A 130 -3.52 2.21 -0.81
N SER A 131 -4.38 1.98 -1.80
CA SER A 131 -4.08 1.25 -3.03
C SER A 131 -4.63 2.02 -4.22
N ASP A 132 -4.10 1.77 -5.39
CA ASP A 132 -4.57 2.31 -6.68
C ASP A 132 -5.87 1.62 -7.15
N HIS A 133 -6.02 0.31 -6.90
CA HIS A 133 -7.19 -0.49 -7.21
C HIS A 133 -7.31 -1.70 -6.27
N GLY A 134 -8.45 -2.36 -6.29
CA GLY A 134 -8.66 -3.64 -5.64
C GLY A 134 -8.41 -4.84 -6.57
N ASP A 135 -8.94 -6.01 -6.21
CA ASP A 135 -8.85 -7.23 -7.01
C ASP A 135 -10.13 -8.05 -6.89
N LEU A 136 -10.61 -8.54 -8.01
CA LEU A 136 -11.87 -9.29 -8.11
C LEU A 136 -11.80 -10.67 -7.45
N MET A 137 -10.64 -11.31 -7.44
CA MET A 137 -10.39 -12.58 -6.76
C MET A 137 -11.46 -13.65 -6.99
N GLY A 138 -11.96 -13.74 -8.21
CA GLY A 138 -13.01 -14.68 -8.61
C GLY A 138 -14.44 -14.13 -8.57
N SER A 139 -14.67 -12.96 -7.96
CA SER A 139 -15.97 -12.28 -7.97
C SER A 139 -16.44 -12.07 -9.41
N HIS A 140 -17.72 -12.33 -9.68
CA HIS A 140 -18.32 -12.28 -11.01
C HIS A 140 -17.65 -13.19 -12.07
N GLY A 141 -16.90 -14.22 -11.62
CA GLY A 141 -16.12 -15.10 -12.49
C GLY A 141 -14.85 -14.47 -13.06
N ALA A 142 -14.49 -13.26 -12.62
CA ALA A 142 -13.38 -12.47 -13.11
C ALA A 142 -12.18 -12.43 -12.16
N TRP A 143 -11.08 -11.89 -12.63
CA TRP A 143 -9.80 -11.79 -11.96
C TRP A 143 -9.21 -10.40 -12.16
N ASN A 144 -8.29 -9.98 -11.29
CA ASN A 144 -7.64 -8.67 -11.34
C ASN A 144 -8.64 -7.50 -11.19
N LYS A 145 -8.62 -6.51 -12.08
CA LYS A 145 -9.33 -5.23 -12.02
C LYS A 145 -9.96 -4.86 -13.38
N GLN A 146 -10.20 -3.57 -13.60
CA GLN A 146 -10.76 -2.99 -14.82
C GLN A 146 -12.25 -3.29 -15.02
N GLN A 147 -12.96 -3.55 -13.93
CA GLN A 147 -14.42 -3.72 -13.91
C GLN A 147 -15.00 -2.76 -12.85
N PRO A 148 -16.21 -2.23 -13.05
CA PRO A 148 -16.84 -1.26 -12.14
C PRO A 148 -17.50 -1.94 -10.93
N TYR A 149 -16.88 -2.96 -10.39
CA TYR A 149 -17.34 -3.66 -9.19
C TYR A 149 -16.60 -3.18 -7.94
N ASP A 150 -17.27 -3.24 -6.81
CA ASP A 150 -16.74 -2.82 -5.52
C ASP A 150 -15.37 -3.44 -5.21
N GLU A 151 -15.17 -4.69 -5.57
CA GLU A 151 -13.91 -5.42 -5.36
C GLU A 151 -12.74 -4.82 -6.14
N SER A 152 -13.02 -4.17 -7.26
CA SER A 152 -12.01 -3.52 -8.09
C SER A 152 -11.78 -2.06 -7.71
N ILE A 153 -12.85 -1.32 -7.32
CA ILE A 153 -12.79 0.14 -7.17
C ILE A 153 -12.72 0.60 -5.72
N ARG A 154 -13.13 -0.23 -4.75
CA ARG A 154 -13.08 0.13 -3.32
C ARG A 154 -11.78 -0.34 -2.70
N VAL A 155 -10.95 0.61 -2.32
CA VAL A 155 -9.66 0.37 -1.68
C VAL A 155 -9.64 0.93 -0.26
N PRO A 156 -8.78 0.42 0.63
CA PRO A 156 -8.59 1.01 1.94
C PRO A 156 -8.00 2.42 1.82
N PHE A 157 -8.41 3.32 2.69
CA PHE A 157 -7.76 4.60 2.91
C PHE A 157 -7.58 4.79 4.41
N LEU A 158 -6.35 4.66 4.87
CA LEU A 158 -5.97 4.83 6.27
C LEU A 158 -5.03 6.02 6.36
N ILE A 159 -5.29 6.92 7.30
CA ILE A 159 -4.45 8.06 7.56
C ILE A 159 -4.10 8.12 9.04
N HIS A 160 -2.84 8.34 9.34
CA HIS A 160 -2.33 8.55 10.67
C HIS A 160 -1.60 9.88 10.73
N TYR A 161 -2.04 10.75 11.63
CA TYR A 161 -1.41 12.02 11.93
C TYR A 161 -1.79 12.45 13.35
N PRO A 162 -1.04 11.99 14.38
CA PRO A 162 -1.40 12.23 15.80
C PRO A 162 -1.54 13.70 16.14
N LYS A 163 -0.70 14.55 15.57
CA LYS A 163 -0.70 16.00 15.79
C LYS A 163 -2.04 16.65 15.40
N ALA A 164 -2.73 16.15 14.38
CA ALA A 164 -4.03 16.68 13.94
C ALA A 164 -5.22 15.89 14.49
N PHE A 165 -5.11 14.56 14.54
CA PHE A 165 -6.26 13.68 14.86
C PHE A 165 -6.24 13.12 16.27
N GLY A 166 -5.12 13.31 17.00
CA GLY A 166 -4.90 12.70 18.32
C GLY A 166 -4.59 11.18 18.21
N PRO A 167 -4.43 10.50 19.38
CA PRO A 167 -3.98 9.10 19.41
C PRO A 167 -5.10 8.09 19.19
N THR A 168 -6.37 8.51 19.13
CA THR A 168 -7.52 7.60 19.08
C THR A 168 -7.99 7.42 17.64
N GLY A 169 -8.00 6.17 17.17
CA GLY A 169 -8.52 5.84 15.85
C GLY A 169 -10.00 6.16 15.69
N LYS A 170 -10.37 6.77 14.58
CA LYS A 170 -11.74 7.11 14.20
C LYS A 170 -12.07 6.51 12.84
N LYS A 171 -13.36 6.31 12.58
CA LYS A 171 -13.85 5.91 11.25
C LYS A 171 -14.64 7.06 10.65
N SER A 172 -14.34 7.43 9.43
CA SER A 172 -15.12 8.37 8.63
C SER A 172 -15.99 7.64 7.63
N LYS A 173 -17.15 8.24 7.29
CA LYS A 173 -18.02 7.81 6.19
C LYS A 173 -17.78 8.65 4.93
N ALA A 174 -16.76 9.51 4.93
CA ALA A 174 -16.43 10.31 3.77
C ALA A 174 -16.09 9.40 2.58
N LEU A 175 -16.63 9.74 1.43
CA LEU A 175 -16.30 9.08 0.16
C LEU A 175 -15.13 9.83 -0.45
N ILE A 176 -13.92 9.31 -0.22
CA ILE A 176 -12.68 9.86 -0.77
C ILE A 176 -12.35 9.10 -2.06
N ASN A 177 -11.97 9.84 -3.09
CA ASN A 177 -11.52 9.31 -4.37
C ASN A 177 -10.05 9.68 -4.61
N SER A 178 -9.38 9.01 -5.55
CA SER A 178 -7.96 9.24 -5.83
C SER A 178 -7.58 10.71 -6.08
N PRO A 179 -8.36 11.52 -6.83
CA PRO A 179 -8.08 12.95 -6.98
C PRO A 179 -8.10 13.77 -5.68
N ASP A 180 -8.78 13.27 -4.64
CA ASP A 180 -8.95 13.98 -3.36
C ASP A 180 -7.74 13.81 -2.43
N ILE A 181 -6.86 12.85 -2.71
CA ILE A 181 -5.72 12.54 -1.84
C ILE A 181 -4.75 13.72 -1.78
N MET A 182 -4.34 14.24 -2.93
CA MET A 182 -3.39 15.34 -3.00
C MET A 182 -3.89 16.60 -2.29
N PRO A 183 -5.10 17.16 -2.59
CA PRO A 183 -5.57 18.36 -1.91
C PRO A 183 -5.76 18.13 -0.40
N THR A 184 -6.17 16.94 0.01
CA THR A 184 -6.29 16.61 1.45
C THR A 184 -4.93 16.62 2.15
N LEU A 185 -3.88 16.09 1.55
CA LEU A 185 -2.53 16.14 2.11
C LEU A 185 -1.98 17.56 2.16
N LEU A 186 -2.21 18.37 1.12
CA LEU A 186 -1.84 19.79 1.12
C LEU A 186 -2.56 20.55 2.24
N GLY A 187 -3.87 20.35 2.40
CA GLY A 187 -4.64 20.96 3.49
C GLY A 187 -4.13 20.57 4.87
N LEU A 188 -3.83 19.28 5.11
CA LEU A 188 -3.27 18.80 6.38
C LEU A 188 -1.88 19.38 6.69
N THR A 189 -1.11 19.73 5.67
CA THR A 189 0.22 20.36 5.83
C THR A 189 0.16 21.88 5.84
N GLY A 190 -1.02 22.50 5.65
CA GLY A 190 -1.20 23.95 5.60
C GLY A 190 -0.69 24.59 4.29
N ILE A 191 -0.51 23.81 3.25
CA ILE A 191 -0.12 24.27 1.92
C ILE A 191 -1.37 24.58 1.12
N GLU A 192 -1.40 25.76 0.47
CA GLU A 192 -2.52 26.17 -0.37
C GLU A 192 -2.72 25.21 -1.54
N VAL A 193 -3.95 24.73 -1.73
CA VAL A 193 -4.31 23.85 -2.83
C VAL A 193 -4.34 24.65 -4.14
N PRO A 194 -3.54 24.29 -5.15
CA PRO A 194 -3.56 25.00 -6.43
C PRO A 194 -4.93 24.93 -7.11
N LYS A 195 -5.36 26.03 -7.76
CA LYS A 195 -6.66 26.11 -8.44
C LYS A 195 -6.84 25.11 -9.58
N SER A 196 -5.76 24.54 -10.09
CA SER A 196 -5.76 23.51 -11.14
C SER A 196 -6.06 22.10 -10.60
N VAL A 197 -6.13 21.91 -9.29
CA VAL A 197 -6.44 20.63 -8.67
C VAL A 197 -7.94 20.42 -8.65
N GLU A 198 -8.42 19.31 -9.23
CA GLU A 198 -9.85 19.01 -9.37
C GLU A 198 -10.43 18.29 -8.14
N GLY A 199 -9.59 17.62 -7.35
CA GLY A 199 -10.00 16.87 -6.16
C GLY A 199 -10.46 17.81 -5.03
N LYS A 200 -11.19 17.22 -4.08
CA LYS A 200 -11.71 17.93 -2.90
C LYS A 200 -10.77 17.73 -1.71
N ASP A 201 -10.52 18.81 -0.98
CA ASP A 201 -9.82 18.79 0.30
C ASP A 201 -10.74 18.26 1.43
N PHE A 202 -10.34 17.18 2.06
CA PHE A 202 -11.00 16.55 3.21
C PHE A 202 -10.25 16.79 4.52
N SER A 203 -9.23 17.63 4.55
CA SER A 203 -8.44 17.92 5.76
C SER A 203 -9.27 18.47 6.94
N PRO A 204 -10.42 19.15 6.74
CA PRO A 204 -11.27 19.63 7.84
C PRO A 204 -12.12 18.54 8.52
N ILE A 205 -12.07 17.26 8.12
CA ILE A 205 -12.95 16.19 8.65
C ILE A 205 -12.41 15.56 9.92
#